data_5c28ef4f86a42dbb51f6864b23b27932
#
_entry.id   5c28ef4f86a42dbb51f6864b23b27932
#
_cell.length_a   1.000
_cell.length_b   1.000
_cell.length_c   1.000
_cell.angle_alpha   90.00
_cell.angle_beta   90.00
_cell.angle_gamma   90.00
#
_symmetry.space_group_name_H-M   'P 1'
#
loop_
_entity.id
_entity.type
_entity.pdbx_description
1 polymer ?
#
loop_
_entity_poly.entity_id
_entity_poly.type
_entity_poly.pdbx_seq_one_letter_code
_entity_poly.pdbx_strand_id
1 'polypeptide(L)'
;MKVAVVILNWNGKQLLEQFLPSVVQFSKEATVYVADNASTDDSVAFVSANFPTVSIVVNSTNTGYAGGYNEALQHIEADVYALVNSDIEVTENWLQPIINTFQNEPTTAIIQPKILDFKNKNYFEYAGAAGGFIDQYGYPFCRGRIFDTLEKDNGQYDSNQEIFWASGACFFIRSEIGRAHV
;
A
#
# COMPACT_ATOMS: atom_id res chain seq x y z
N MET A 1 16.42 -9.48 -0.90
CA MET A 1 14.96 -9.54 -0.92
C MET A 1 14.48 -8.58 -2.00
N LYS A 2 13.71 -9.05 -2.96
CA LYS A 2 13.15 -8.24 -4.04
C LYS A 2 11.78 -7.70 -3.60
N VAL A 3 11.62 -6.38 -3.61
CA VAL A 3 10.37 -5.71 -3.22
C VAL A 3 9.75 -5.08 -4.47
N ALA A 4 8.45 -5.28 -4.67
CA ALA A 4 7.65 -4.58 -5.66
C ALA A 4 6.63 -3.66 -4.99
N VAL A 5 6.68 -2.38 -5.29
CA VAL A 5 5.64 -1.41 -4.90
C VAL A 5 4.62 -1.38 -6.03
N VAL A 6 3.40 -1.81 -5.77
CA VAL A 6 2.34 -1.96 -6.77
C VAL A 6 1.20 -1.01 -6.44
N ILE A 7 0.94 -0.07 -7.33
CA ILE A 7 -0.14 0.90 -7.24
C ILE A 7 -1.24 0.47 -8.19
N LEU A 8 -2.42 0.10 -7.66
CA LEU A 8 -3.59 -0.17 -8.50
C LEU A 8 -4.24 1.14 -8.92
N ASN A 9 -4.38 1.33 -10.23
CA ASN A 9 -4.98 2.53 -10.82
C ASN A 9 -6.21 2.20 -11.66
N TRP A 10 -7.26 3.01 -11.52
CA TRP A 10 -8.40 3.04 -12.44
C TRP A 10 -8.90 4.46 -12.60
N ASN A 11 -8.70 5.03 -13.82
CA ASN A 11 -9.07 6.40 -14.14
C ASN A 11 -8.56 7.45 -13.13
N GLY A 12 -7.35 7.21 -12.59
CA GLY A 12 -6.77 7.97 -11.49
C GLY A 12 -5.60 8.87 -11.90
N LYS A 13 -5.56 9.37 -13.14
CA LYS A 13 -4.47 10.21 -13.64
C LYS A 13 -4.11 11.34 -12.66
N GLN A 14 -5.09 12.07 -12.13
CA GLN A 14 -4.86 13.19 -11.21
C GLN A 14 -4.21 12.74 -9.90
N LEU A 15 -4.58 11.57 -9.38
CA LEU A 15 -3.96 11.00 -8.18
C LEU A 15 -2.52 10.57 -8.47
N LEU A 16 -2.27 9.95 -9.61
CA LEU A 16 -0.91 9.59 -10.03
C LEU A 16 -0.04 10.85 -10.26
N GLU A 17 -0.58 11.92 -10.81
CA GLU A 17 0.13 13.21 -10.93
C GLU A 17 0.57 13.73 -9.56
N GLN A 18 -0.27 13.61 -8.55
CA GLN A 18 -0.04 14.15 -7.22
C GLN A 18 0.87 13.25 -6.38
N PHE A 19 0.66 11.94 -6.37
CA PHE A 19 1.25 11.03 -5.37
C PHE A 19 2.39 10.15 -5.91
N LEU A 20 2.39 9.77 -7.18
CA LEU A 20 3.43 8.92 -7.76
C LEU A 20 4.84 9.49 -7.66
N PRO A 21 5.06 10.84 -7.75
CA PRO A 21 6.39 11.41 -7.56
C PRO A 21 7.06 11.01 -6.25
N SER A 22 6.33 11.04 -5.11
CA SER A 22 6.87 10.64 -3.81
C SER A 22 7.24 9.15 -3.78
N VAL A 23 6.38 8.31 -4.35
CA VAL A 23 6.62 6.87 -4.41
C VAL A 23 7.89 6.56 -5.22
N VAL A 24 8.06 7.17 -6.38
CA VAL A 24 9.26 6.97 -7.21
C VAL A 24 10.52 7.51 -6.53
N GLN A 25 10.40 8.67 -5.88
CA GLN A 25 11.54 9.31 -5.20
C GLN A 25 12.06 8.48 -4.02
N PHE A 26 11.14 7.92 -3.20
CA PHE A 26 11.48 7.29 -1.93
C PHE A 26 11.44 5.75 -1.95
N SER A 27 11.31 5.13 -3.12
CA SER A 27 11.28 3.66 -3.26
C SER A 27 12.44 3.11 -4.11
N LYS A 28 13.64 3.66 -3.93
CA LYS A 28 14.82 3.27 -4.74
C LYS A 28 15.27 1.83 -4.52
N GLU A 29 14.90 1.24 -3.37
CA GLU A 29 15.20 -0.14 -3.00
C GLU A 29 14.20 -1.15 -3.59
N ALA A 30 13.17 -0.67 -4.29
CA ALA A 30 12.09 -1.48 -4.85
C ALA A 30 11.88 -1.17 -6.34
N THR A 31 11.21 -2.08 -7.04
CA THR A 31 10.67 -1.79 -8.36
C THR A 31 9.24 -1.25 -8.20
N VAL A 32 8.96 -0.09 -8.77
CA VAL A 32 7.63 0.53 -8.74
C VAL A 32 6.83 0.10 -9.96
N TYR A 33 5.61 -0.36 -9.72
CA TYR A 33 4.64 -0.75 -10.73
C TYR A 33 3.37 0.09 -10.61
N VAL A 34 2.81 0.47 -11.74
CA VAL A 34 1.42 0.91 -11.84
C VAL A 34 0.64 -0.21 -12.52
N ALA A 35 -0.26 -0.84 -11.77
CA ALA A 35 -1.20 -1.85 -12.26
C ALA A 35 -2.46 -1.11 -12.72
N ASP A 36 -2.59 -0.92 -14.01
CA ASP A 36 -3.74 -0.23 -14.60
C ASP A 36 -4.91 -1.19 -14.78
N ASN A 37 -6.00 -0.93 -14.09
CA ASN A 37 -7.18 -1.79 -14.07
C ASN A 37 -8.18 -1.45 -15.19
N ALA A 38 -7.68 -1.44 -16.43
CA ALA A 38 -8.40 -1.09 -17.65
C ALA A 38 -8.97 0.35 -17.62
N SER A 39 -8.10 1.33 -17.33
CA SER A 39 -8.48 2.75 -17.40
C SER A 39 -8.83 3.21 -18.81
N THR A 40 -9.73 4.17 -18.89
CA THR A 40 -10.15 4.82 -20.13
C THR A 40 -9.67 6.26 -20.24
N ASP A 41 -9.00 6.77 -19.20
CA ASP A 41 -8.34 8.07 -19.16
C ASP A 41 -6.89 8.00 -19.68
N ASP A 42 -6.16 9.11 -19.60
CA ASP A 42 -4.76 9.20 -20.02
C ASP A 42 -3.76 8.68 -18.99
N SER A 43 -4.17 7.92 -17.96
CA SER A 43 -3.29 7.45 -16.86
C SER A 43 -2.05 6.73 -17.38
N VAL A 44 -2.24 5.75 -18.26
CA VAL A 44 -1.14 4.93 -18.81
C VAL A 44 -0.17 5.78 -19.63
N ALA A 45 -0.71 6.64 -20.51
CA ALA A 45 0.11 7.54 -21.33
C ALA A 45 0.90 8.54 -20.47
N PHE A 46 0.27 9.07 -19.43
CA PHE A 46 0.89 9.97 -18.47
C PHE A 46 2.07 9.30 -17.73
N VAL A 47 1.87 8.11 -17.18
CA VAL A 47 2.94 7.38 -16.46
C VAL A 47 4.08 7.04 -17.42
N SER A 48 3.79 6.51 -18.62
CA SER A 48 4.81 6.19 -19.62
C SER A 48 5.68 7.39 -20.01
N ALA A 49 5.08 8.56 -20.15
CA ALA A 49 5.78 9.76 -20.58
C ALA A 49 6.62 10.41 -19.47
N ASN A 50 6.14 10.38 -18.21
CA ASN A 50 6.74 11.15 -17.12
C ASN A 50 7.56 10.30 -16.13
N PHE A 51 7.32 9.00 -16.08
CA PHE A 51 7.98 8.08 -15.13
C PHE A 51 8.55 6.85 -15.84
N PRO A 52 9.61 6.98 -16.66
CA PRO A 52 10.15 5.89 -17.47
C PRO A 52 10.76 4.74 -16.66
N THR A 53 10.99 4.94 -15.36
CA THR A 53 11.48 3.91 -14.43
C THR A 53 10.36 3.07 -13.80
N VAL A 54 9.10 3.50 -13.96
CA VAL A 54 7.92 2.79 -13.46
C VAL A 54 7.49 1.75 -14.50
N SER A 55 7.33 0.52 -14.05
CA SER A 55 6.77 -0.56 -14.86
C SER A 55 5.25 -0.46 -14.89
N ILE A 56 4.63 -0.66 -16.04
CA ILE A 56 3.18 -0.64 -16.19
C ILE A 56 2.69 -2.05 -16.50
N VAL A 57 1.71 -2.52 -15.73
CA VAL A 57 0.95 -3.74 -16.01
C VAL A 57 -0.49 -3.32 -16.32
N VAL A 58 -0.99 -3.70 -17.48
CA VAL A 58 -2.36 -3.35 -17.90
C VAL A 58 -3.23 -4.59 -17.78
N ASN A 59 -4.23 -4.54 -16.90
CA ASN A 59 -5.23 -5.60 -16.76
C ASN A 59 -6.21 -5.58 -17.94
N SER A 60 -6.77 -6.73 -18.25
CA SER A 60 -7.68 -6.89 -19.38
C SER A 60 -9.04 -6.20 -19.17
N THR A 61 -9.51 -6.17 -17.92
CA THR A 61 -10.79 -5.56 -17.51
C THR A 61 -10.69 -5.02 -16.08
N ASN A 62 -11.59 -4.11 -15.73
CA ASN A 62 -11.71 -3.67 -14.34
C ASN A 62 -12.47 -4.71 -13.51
N THR A 63 -11.74 -5.50 -12.74
CA THR A 63 -12.28 -6.51 -11.82
C THR A 63 -12.37 -6.03 -10.37
N GLY A 64 -12.34 -4.72 -10.15
CA GLY A 64 -12.34 -4.11 -8.82
C GLY A 64 -10.99 -4.22 -8.12
N TYR A 65 -10.99 -3.92 -6.82
CA TYR A 65 -9.75 -3.84 -6.03
C TYR A 65 -9.00 -5.18 -5.96
N ALA A 66 -9.64 -6.19 -5.40
CA ALA A 66 -8.99 -7.50 -5.19
C ALA A 66 -8.68 -8.20 -6.51
N GLY A 67 -9.62 -8.21 -7.46
CA GLY A 67 -9.43 -8.81 -8.77
C GLY A 67 -8.33 -8.12 -9.56
N GLY A 68 -8.27 -6.78 -9.51
CA GLY A 68 -7.23 -5.99 -10.18
C GLY A 68 -5.83 -6.29 -9.69
N TYR A 69 -5.63 -6.39 -8.37
CA TYR A 69 -4.35 -6.83 -7.82
C TYR A 69 -4.04 -8.28 -8.19
N ASN A 70 -5.00 -9.20 -8.04
CA ASN A 70 -4.77 -10.61 -8.36
C ASN A 70 -4.34 -10.82 -9.81
N GLU A 71 -4.94 -10.11 -10.78
CA GLU A 71 -4.53 -10.16 -12.18
C GLU A 71 -3.12 -9.57 -12.38
N ALA A 72 -2.87 -8.38 -11.86
CA ALA A 72 -1.59 -7.70 -12.05
C ALA A 72 -0.41 -8.46 -11.42
N LEU A 73 -0.59 -9.01 -10.22
CA LEU A 73 0.47 -9.72 -9.49
C LEU A 73 0.92 -11.03 -10.16
N GLN A 74 0.14 -11.58 -11.09
CA GLN A 74 0.59 -12.72 -11.92
C GLN A 74 1.74 -12.36 -12.85
N HIS A 75 1.89 -11.07 -13.17
CA HIS A 75 2.93 -10.54 -14.06
C HIS A 75 4.10 -9.88 -13.31
N ILE A 76 4.06 -9.88 -11.97
CA ILE A 76 5.08 -9.25 -11.12
C ILE A 76 5.77 -10.30 -10.26
N GLU A 77 7.09 -10.38 -10.37
CA GLU A 77 7.89 -11.31 -9.59
C GLU A 77 8.65 -10.56 -8.49
N ALA A 78 8.33 -10.86 -7.23
CA ALA A 78 8.97 -10.29 -6.04
C ALA A 78 8.88 -11.25 -4.85
N ASP A 79 9.68 -11.01 -3.81
CA ASP A 79 9.58 -11.71 -2.52
C ASP A 79 8.50 -11.08 -1.64
N VAL A 80 8.34 -9.74 -1.75
CA VAL A 80 7.36 -8.95 -1.01
C VAL A 80 6.67 -7.96 -1.95
N TYR A 81 5.36 -7.89 -1.87
CA TYR A 81 4.53 -6.87 -2.52
C TYR A 81 4.15 -5.79 -1.51
N ALA A 82 4.38 -4.53 -1.84
CA ALA A 82 3.75 -3.38 -1.20
C ALA A 82 2.53 -2.99 -2.04
N LEU A 83 1.32 -3.26 -1.56
CA LEU A 83 0.08 -2.88 -2.22
C LEU A 83 -0.31 -1.50 -1.70
N VAL A 84 -0.34 -0.52 -2.60
CA VAL A 84 -0.47 0.90 -2.24
C VAL A 84 -1.57 1.54 -3.09
N ASN A 85 -2.48 2.24 -2.45
CA ASN A 85 -3.48 3.02 -3.17
C ASN A 85 -2.83 4.19 -3.93
N SER A 86 -3.49 4.63 -5.01
CA SER A 86 -3.02 5.72 -5.85
C SER A 86 -3.03 7.10 -5.18
N ASP A 87 -3.63 7.23 -3.99
CA ASP A 87 -3.76 8.45 -3.19
C ASP A 87 -2.86 8.46 -1.93
N ILE A 88 -1.86 7.61 -1.89
CA ILE A 88 -0.89 7.55 -0.77
C ILE A 88 0.38 8.33 -1.10
N GLU A 89 0.72 9.29 -0.22
CA GLU A 89 2.04 9.91 -0.17
C GLU A 89 2.95 9.08 0.74
N VAL A 90 4.12 8.69 0.23
CA VAL A 90 5.14 8.01 1.03
C VAL A 90 6.23 8.99 1.44
N THR A 91 6.92 8.67 2.54
CA THR A 91 7.99 9.48 3.11
C THR A 91 9.37 8.87 2.90
N GLU A 92 10.41 9.63 3.11
CA GLU A 92 11.78 9.13 3.09
C GLU A 92 11.94 7.93 4.04
N ASN A 93 12.69 6.92 3.59
CA ASN A 93 13.01 5.73 4.38
C ASN A 93 11.82 4.84 4.79
N TRP A 94 10.67 4.94 4.10
CA TRP A 94 9.47 4.18 4.45
C TRP A 94 9.61 2.66 4.21
N LEU A 95 10.47 2.23 3.27
CA LEU A 95 10.69 0.82 2.93
C LEU A 95 11.69 0.13 3.85
N GLN A 96 12.74 0.82 4.29
CA GLN A 96 13.86 0.16 4.98
C GLN A 96 13.46 -0.54 6.29
N PRO A 97 12.63 0.05 7.19
CA PRO A 97 12.14 -0.64 8.37
C PRO A 97 11.37 -1.92 8.02
N ILE A 98 10.53 -1.86 7.00
CA ILE A 98 9.71 -2.99 6.53
C ILE A 98 10.60 -4.12 5.99
N ILE A 99 11.58 -3.78 5.15
CA ILE A 99 12.55 -4.74 4.60
C ILE A 99 13.31 -5.44 5.74
N ASN A 100 13.78 -4.67 6.72
CA ASN A 100 14.50 -5.20 7.89
C ASN A 100 13.62 -6.16 8.69
N THR A 101 12.35 -5.82 8.92
CA THR A 101 11.41 -6.70 9.64
C THR A 101 11.21 -8.00 8.89
N PHE A 102 10.91 -7.98 7.59
CA PHE A 102 10.76 -9.21 6.80
C PHE A 102 12.03 -10.08 6.74
N GLN A 103 13.21 -9.46 6.78
CA GLN A 103 14.49 -10.20 6.80
C GLN A 103 14.77 -10.86 8.14
N ASN A 104 14.45 -10.17 9.25
CA ASN A 104 14.76 -10.64 10.60
C ASN A 104 13.67 -11.52 11.22
N GLU A 105 12.44 -11.42 10.70
CA GLU A 105 11.25 -12.12 11.21
C GLU A 105 10.60 -12.96 10.07
N PRO A 106 11.11 -14.17 9.79
CA PRO A 106 10.61 -14.99 8.68
C PRO A 106 9.13 -15.38 8.76
N THR A 107 8.56 -15.38 9.96
CA THR A 107 7.15 -15.71 10.20
C THR A 107 6.20 -14.55 9.98
N THR A 108 6.72 -13.32 9.84
CA THR A 108 5.90 -12.15 9.51
C THR A 108 5.35 -12.27 8.10
N ALA A 109 4.04 -12.39 7.98
CA ALA A 109 3.34 -12.57 6.71
C ALA A 109 2.94 -11.24 6.07
N ILE A 110 2.43 -10.30 6.88
CA ILE A 110 1.89 -9.01 6.46
C ILE A 110 2.40 -7.92 7.40
N ILE A 111 2.69 -6.75 6.86
CA ILE A 111 3.01 -5.54 7.63
C ILE A 111 2.15 -4.39 7.13
N GLN A 112 1.53 -3.66 8.05
CA GLN A 112 0.89 -2.38 7.77
C GLN A 112 1.71 -1.25 8.37
N PRO A 113 2.13 -0.24 7.60
CA PRO A 113 2.73 0.96 8.15
C PRO A 113 1.68 1.82 8.85
N LYS A 114 2.12 2.71 9.72
CA LYS A 114 1.28 3.78 10.25
C LYS A 114 0.88 4.74 9.12
N ILE A 115 -0.41 5.06 9.03
CA ILE A 115 -0.96 5.93 7.99
C ILE A 115 -1.54 7.18 8.66
N LEU A 116 -1.10 8.35 8.21
CA LEU A 116 -1.57 9.66 8.70
C LEU A 116 -2.50 10.32 7.69
N ASP A 117 -3.36 11.19 8.17
CA ASP A 117 -4.24 11.99 7.30
C ASP A 117 -3.40 12.92 6.41
N PHE A 118 -3.63 12.87 5.10
CA PHE A 118 -2.87 13.66 4.14
C PHE A 118 -3.04 15.17 4.33
N LYS A 119 -4.23 15.62 4.71
CA LYS A 119 -4.56 17.04 4.89
C LYS A 119 -4.12 17.55 6.26
N ASN A 120 -4.09 16.67 7.26
CA ASN A 120 -3.68 17.00 8.62
C ASN A 120 -2.71 15.95 9.17
N LYS A 121 -1.46 16.03 8.76
CA LYS A 121 -0.39 15.05 9.04
C LYS A 121 -0.06 14.85 10.54
N ASN A 122 -0.73 15.59 11.44
CA ASN A 122 -0.63 15.36 12.88
C ASN A 122 -1.70 14.39 13.41
N TYR A 123 -2.60 13.89 12.58
CA TYR A 123 -3.67 12.97 12.94
C TYR A 123 -3.57 11.68 12.14
N PHE A 124 -4.09 10.62 12.74
CA PHE A 124 -4.18 9.35 12.05
C PHE A 124 -5.23 9.40 10.92
N GLU A 125 -4.99 8.59 9.90
CA GLU A 125 -5.94 8.40 8.82
C GLU A 125 -7.18 7.63 9.31
N TYR A 126 -8.33 7.86 8.68
CA TYR A 126 -9.63 7.36 9.11
C TYR A 126 -9.79 5.83 9.01
N ALA A 127 -9.23 5.19 7.96
CA ALA A 127 -9.57 3.82 7.57
C ALA A 127 -8.55 2.75 8.01
N GLY A 128 -8.02 2.83 9.23
CA GLY A 128 -7.15 1.78 9.76
C GLY A 128 -5.74 2.22 10.11
N ALA A 129 -5.57 3.46 10.26
CA ALA A 129 -4.40 4.28 10.58
C ALA A 129 -3.16 3.60 11.18
N ALA A 130 -3.29 2.92 12.33
CA ALA A 130 -2.17 2.32 13.06
C ALA A 130 -2.39 0.84 13.40
N GLY A 131 -3.09 0.12 12.51
CA GLY A 131 -3.38 -1.30 12.61
C GLY A 131 -4.78 -1.62 13.14
N GLY A 132 -5.33 -2.71 12.62
CA GLY A 132 -6.67 -3.17 12.92
C GLY A 132 -6.73 -4.33 13.90
N PHE A 133 -7.78 -4.36 14.70
CA PHE A 133 -8.04 -5.34 15.74
C PHE A 133 -9.48 -5.82 15.67
N ILE A 134 -9.79 -6.83 16.46
CA ILE A 134 -11.14 -7.34 16.67
C ILE A 134 -11.36 -7.51 18.17
N ASP A 135 -12.55 -7.16 18.67
CA ASP A 135 -12.88 -7.37 20.06
C ASP A 135 -13.43 -8.79 20.31
N GLN A 136 -13.69 -9.11 21.58
CA GLN A 136 -14.22 -10.43 21.96
C GLN A 136 -15.61 -10.74 21.41
N TYR A 137 -16.34 -9.75 20.89
CA TYR A 137 -17.66 -9.89 20.29
C TYR A 137 -17.62 -9.93 18.76
N GLY A 138 -16.42 -9.81 18.16
CA GLY A 138 -16.25 -9.81 16.72
C GLY A 138 -16.35 -8.44 16.06
N TYR A 139 -16.39 -7.34 16.82
CA TYR A 139 -16.42 -6.00 16.25
C TYR A 139 -15.01 -5.54 15.85
N PRO A 140 -14.79 -5.15 14.58
CA PRO A 140 -13.51 -4.61 14.15
C PRO A 140 -13.31 -3.17 14.67
N PHE A 141 -12.09 -2.86 15.08
CA PHE A 141 -11.66 -1.52 15.44
C PHE A 141 -10.20 -1.29 15.04
N CYS A 142 -9.73 -0.06 15.05
CA CYS A 142 -8.34 0.27 14.77
C CYS A 142 -7.78 1.26 15.80
N ARG A 143 -6.46 1.27 15.94
CA ARG A 143 -5.77 2.32 16.69
C ARG A 143 -5.77 3.60 15.86
N GLY A 144 -5.79 4.74 16.55
CA GLY A 144 -5.81 6.06 15.91
C GLY A 144 -7.21 6.61 15.64
N ARG A 145 -8.28 5.80 15.89
CA ARG A 145 -9.66 6.24 15.69
C ARG A 145 -10.65 5.50 16.60
N ILE A 146 -11.61 6.24 17.14
CA ILE A 146 -12.82 5.71 17.80
C ILE A 146 -14.04 6.36 17.17
N PHE A 147 -14.83 5.62 16.41
CA PHE A 147 -15.94 6.13 15.61
C PHE A 147 -15.50 7.31 14.72
N ASP A 148 -16.04 8.50 14.94
CA ASP A 148 -15.73 9.72 14.18
C ASP A 148 -14.61 10.56 14.81
N THR A 149 -14.05 10.10 15.93
CA THR A 149 -12.96 10.80 16.63
C THR A 149 -11.63 10.24 16.18
N LEU A 150 -10.83 11.08 15.50
CA LEU A 150 -9.45 10.76 15.11
C LEU A 150 -8.50 11.18 16.23
N GLU A 151 -7.53 10.33 16.53
CA GLU A 151 -6.47 10.64 17.47
C GLU A 151 -5.38 11.46 16.80
N LYS A 152 -4.75 12.34 17.60
CA LYS A 152 -3.52 12.98 17.20
C LYS A 152 -2.35 12.00 17.35
N ASP A 153 -1.45 11.97 16.37
CA ASP A 153 -0.21 11.21 16.47
C ASP A 153 0.77 11.94 17.41
N ASN A 154 1.05 11.32 18.55
CA ASN A 154 2.04 11.75 19.53
C ASN A 154 3.13 10.67 19.71
N GLY A 155 3.28 9.74 18.75
CA GLY A 155 4.19 8.61 18.83
C GLY A 155 3.66 7.43 19.66
N GLN A 156 2.40 7.45 20.09
CA GLN A 156 1.82 6.41 20.95
C GLN A 156 1.75 5.03 20.28
N TYR A 157 1.86 4.96 18.95
CA TYR A 157 1.82 3.73 18.16
C TYR A 157 3.08 3.52 17.30
N ASP A 158 4.24 4.02 17.75
CA ASP A 158 5.51 3.87 17.02
C ASP A 158 6.17 2.50 17.22
N SER A 159 5.72 1.71 18.20
CA SER A 159 6.23 0.36 18.42
C SER A 159 5.53 -0.67 17.53
N ASN A 160 6.30 -1.65 17.02
CA ASN A 160 5.75 -2.80 16.33
C ASN A 160 4.79 -3.58 17.22
N GLN A 161 3.67 -4.01 16.68
CA GLN A 161 2.68 -4.83 17.36
C GLN A 161 1.97 -5.75 16.38
N GLU A 162 1.59 -6.94 16.82
CA GLU A 162 0.70 -7.82 16.06
C GLU A 162 -0.67 -7.17 15.86
N ILE A 163 -1.21 -7.29 14.67
CA ILE A 163 -2.52 -6.77 14.26
C ILE A 163 -3.40 -7.89 13.73
N PHE A 164 -4.71 -7.72 13.82
CA PHE A 164 -5.67 -8.71 13.33
C PHE A 164 -6.00 -8.51 11.83
N TRP A 165 -6.03 -7.27 11.37
CA TRP A 165 -6.24 -6.93 9.96
C TRP A 165 -5.42 -5.71 9.55
N ALA A 166 -5.08 -5.65 8.25
CA ALA A 166 -4.36 -4.53 7.64
C ALA A 166 -5.29 -3.72 6.74
N SER A 167 -5.09 -2.40 6.71
CA SER A 167 -5.82 -1.51 5.80
C SER A 167 -5.40 -1.74 4.36
N GLY A 168 -6.37 -1.79 3.45
CA GLY A 168 -6.12 -1.86 2.01
C GLY A 168 -5.45 -0.62 1.43
N ALA A 169 -5.37 0.49 2.16
CA ALA A 169 -4.74 1.70 1.68
C ALA A 169 -3.23 1.53 1.43
N CYS A 170 -2.54 0.84 2.37
CA CYS A 170 -1.13 0.49 2.21
C CYS A 170 -0.78 -0.68 3.12
N PHE A 171 -0.35 -1.79 2.54
CA PHE A 171 0.21 -2.90 3.30
C PHE A 171 1.24 -3.68 2.48
N PHE A 172 2.09 -4.42 3.18
CA PHE A 172 3.11 -5.27 2.59
C PHE A 172 2.77 -6.73 2.87
N ILE A 173 2.95 -7.59 1.88
CA ILE A 173 2.65 -9.02 2.00
C ILE A 173 3.74 -9.85 1.32
N ARG A 174 4.13 -10.97 1.95
CA ARG A 174 5.01 -11.95 1.27
C ARG A 174 4.30 -12.53 0.06
N SER A 175 5.01 -12.66 -1.04
CA SER A 175 4.44 -13.16 -2.29
C SER A 175 3.89 -14.59 -2.18
N GLU A 176 4.49 -15.42 -1.35
CA GLU A 176 4.02 -16.78 -1.09
C GLU A 176 2.63 -16.82 -0.42
N ILE A 177 2.33 -15.84 0.46
CA ILE A 177 1.01 -15.70 1.10
C ILE A 177 -0.01 -15.18 0.09
N GLY A 178 0.34 -14.15 -0.69
CA GLY A 178 -0.53 -13.57 -1.70
C GLY A 178 -0.95 -14.56 -2.79
N ARG A 179 -0.11 -15.56 -3.09
CA ARG A 179 -0.39 -16.60 -4.08
C ARG A 179 -1.22 -17.77 -3.55
N ALA A 180 -1.30 -17.95 -2.23
CA ALA A 180 -2.02 -19.07 -1.62
C ALA A 180 -3.55 -18.94 -1.71
N HIS A 181 -4.07 -17.80 -2.09
CA HIS A 181 -5.49 -17.47 -2.16
C HIS A 181 -5.98 -17.09 -3.56
N VAL A 182 -5.21 -17.43 -4.58
CA VAL A 182 -5.58 -17.22 -6.00
C VAL A 182 -6.00 -18.54 -6.64
#